data_ae2163108d41e523919e570eadabf2b6
#
_entry.id   ae2163108d41e523919e570eadabf2b6
#
_cell.length_a   1.000
_cell.length_b   1.000
_cell.length_c   1.000
_cell.angle_alpha   90.00
_cell.angle_beta   90.00
_cell.angle_gamma   90.00
#
_symmetry.space_group_name_H-M   'P 1'
#
loop_
_entity.id
_entity.type
_entity.pdbx_description
1 polymer ?
#
loop_
_entity_poly.entity_id
_entity_poly.type
_entity_poly.pdbx_seq_one_letter_code
_entity_poly.pdbx_strand_id
1 'polypeptide(L)'
;MGFGTDDMRIRDSFEIAKDIGLDFSFVPNEIETDVHPNTVDILMTNENEDHILIRGESLGGGKARICRINDVEVDFTGEYSTLIVIQKDKPGVVTYITKCLSDQDVNIAFMRLFRESKGNTAYSIVESDGLLPENIAEEIRKSPNVSDVMIIQL
;
A
#
# COMPACT_ATOMS: atom_id res chain seq x y z
N MET A 1 11.27 2.32 8.08
CA MET A 1 12.74 2.25 8.22
C MET A 1 13.48 2.36 6.89
N GLY A 2 12.80 2.18 5.77
CA GLY A 2 13.36 2.39 4.42
C GLY A 2 14.49 1.43 4.03
N PHE A 3 14.47 0.21 4.54
CA PHE A 3 15.43 -0.83 4.18
C PHE A 3 14.98 -1.55 2.92
N GLY A 4 15.93 -1.88 2.03
CA GLY A 4 15.67 -2.84 0.96
C GLY A 4 15.49 -4.26 1.52
N THR A 5 14.90 -5.15 0.73
CA THR A 5 14.54 -6.52 1.15
C THR A 5 15.76 -7.40 1.49
N ASP A 6 16.93 -7.05 0.99
CA ASP A 6 18.22 -7.73 1.20
C ASP A 6 19.17 -6.97 2.15
N ASP A 7 18.69 -5.90 2.80
CA ASP A 7 19.51 -5.09 3.69
C ASP A 7 19.90 -5.88 4.96
N MET A 8 21.18 -6.00 5.21
CA MET A 8 21.70 -6.74 6.38
C MET A 8 21.26 -6.15 7.72
N ARG A 9 20.87 -4.85 7.75
CA ARG A 9 20.36 -4.18 8.96
C ARG A 9 18.99 -4.71 9.40
N ILE A 10 18.26 -5.44 8.54
CA ILE A 10 16.98 -6.07 8.89
C ILE A 10 17.15 -6.98 10.11
N ARG A 11 18.31 -7.64 10.25
CA ARG A 11 18.62 -8.48 11.41
C ARG A 11 18.55 -7.72 12.74
N ASP A 12 18.95 -6.45 12.72
CA ASP A 12 19.06 -5.61 13.91
C ASP A 12 17.87 -4.59 13.95
N SER A 13 16.82 -4.85 13.16
CA SER A 13 15.69 -3.93 12.93
C SER A 13 14.94 -3.53 14.22
N PHE A 14 14.87 -4.40 15.22
CA PHE A 14 14.18 -4.11 16.48
C PHE A 14 14.94 -3.07 17.33
N GLU A 15 16.26 -3.13 17.32
CA GLU A 15 17.09 -2.14 18.00
C GLU A 15 17.02 -0.81 17.27
N ILE A 16 17.17 -0.85 15.96
CA ILE A 16 17.08 0.36 15.10
C ILE A 16 15.70 1.02 15.22
N ALA A 17 14.62 0.24 15.28
CA ALA A 17 13.26 0.77 15.48
C ALA A 17 13.15 1.57 16.77
N LYS A 18 13.69 1.05 17.88
CA LYS A 18 13.72 1.76 19.17
C LYS A 18 14.54 3.04 19.11
N ASP A 19 15.70 3.00 18.45
CA ASP A 19 16.60 4.15 18.34
C ASP A 19 15.96 5.32 17.55
N ILE A 20 15.10 5.00 16.58
CA ILE A 20 14.35 6.01 15.80
C ILE A 20 12.98 6.35 16.40
N GLY A 21 12.65 5.81 17.59
CA GLY A 21 11.37 6.09 18.27
C GLY A 21 10.17 5.38 17.66
N LEU A 22 10.37 4.26 16.94
CA LEU A 22 9.26 3.44 16.42
C LEU A 22 8.89 2.38 17.45
N ASP A 23 7.74 2.53 18.09
CA ASP A 23 7.17 1.54 18.99
C ASP A 23 6.47 0.43 18.19
N PHE A 24 6.68 -0.81 18.59
CA PHE A 24 6.02 -1.96 17.97
C PHE A 24 5.74 -3.08 18.97
N SER A 25 4.75 -3.91 18.67
CA SER A 25 4.41 -5.12 19.43
C SER A 25 3.95 -6.22 18.47
N PHE A 26 4.15 -7.47 18.87
CA PHE A 26 3.63 -8.64 18.16
C PHE A 26 2.52 -9.27 19.00
N VAL A 27 1.37 -9.46 18.36
CA VAL A 27 0.20 -10.10 18.98
C VAL A 27 -0.16 -11.34 18.17
N PRO A 28 0.02 -12.55 18.73
CA PRO A 28 -0.41 -13.78 18.06
C PRO A 28 -1.93 -13.76 17.84
N ASN A 29 -2.37 -14.08 16.61
CA ASN A 29 -3.78 -14.28 16.30
C ASN A 29 -4.12 -15.76 16.42
N GLU A 30 -4.85 -16.13 17.48
CA GLU A 30 -5.30 -17.50 17.76
C GLU A 30 -6.78 -17.72 17.41
N ILE A 31 -7.46 -16.70 16.89
CA ILE A 31 -8.94 -16.67 16.73
C ILE A 31 -9.35 -16.95 15.29
N GLU A 32 -8.67 -16.35 14.31
CA GLU A 32 -8.99 -16.53 12.89
C GLU A 32 -8.34 -17.81 12.35
N THR A 33 -9.15 -18.78 11.93
CA THR A 33 -8.69 -20.07 11.39
C THR A 33 -8.85 -20.18 9.87
N ASP A 34 -9.68 -19.33 9.25
CA ASP A 34 -10.01 -19.37 7.82
C ASP A 34 -9.15 -18.42 6.97
N VAL A 35 -7.93 -18.11 7.44
CA VAL A 35 -6.94 -17.30 6.74
C VAL A 35 -5.74 -18.14 6.33
N HIS A 36 -4.96 -17.62 5.36
CA HIS A 36 -3.71 -18.27 4.98
C HIS A 36 -2.79 -18.41 6.22
N PRO A 37 -2.12 -19.57 6.45
CA PRO A 37 -1.35 -19.81 7.67
C PRO A 37 -0.25 -18.78 7.95
N ASN A 38 0.29 -18.15 6.90
CA ASN A 38 1.32 -17.13 7.01
C ASN A 38 0.74 -15.73 6.75
N THR A 39 -0.36 -15.40 7.43
CA THR A 39 -1.00 -14.08 7.35
C THR A 39 -0.49 -13.19 8.48
N VAL A 40 -0.31 -11.91 8.17
CA VAL A 40 -0.01 -10.86 9.14
C VAL A 40 -0.92 -9.66 8.94
N ASP A 41 -1.48 -9.16 10.02
CA ASP A 41 -2.14 -7.85 10.07
C ASP A 41 -1.15 -6.83 10.64
N ILE A 42 -0.88 -5.77 9.89
CA ILE A 42 0.02 -4.69 10.28
C ILE A 42 -0.83 -3.46 10.53
N LEU A 43 -1.06 -3.15 11.81
CA LEU A 43 -1.69 -1.89 12.21
C LEU A 43 -0.61 -0.84 12.40
N MET A 44 -0.66 0.22 11.63
CA MET A 44 0.23 1.37 11.73
C MET A 44 -0.54 2.59 12.22
N THR A 45 0.07 3.32 13.15
CA THR A 45 -0.47 4.56 13.72
C THR A 45 0.58 5.65 13.57
N ASN A 46 0.19 6.81 13.07
CA ASN A 46 1.06 7.99 13.01
C ASN A 46 0.90 8.87 14.25
N GLU A 47 1.67 9.96 14.33
CA GLU A 47 1.64 10.92 15.45
C GLU A 47 0.29 11.67 15.57
N ASN A 48 -0.52 11.71 14.50
CA ASN A 48 -1.85 12.31 14.48
C ASN A 48 -2.97 11.34 14.86
N GLU A 49 -2.62 10.13 15.31
CA GLU A 49 -3.56 9.04 15.61
C GLU A 49 -4.32 8.52 14.36
N ASP A 50 -3.86 8.84 13.14
CA ASP A 50 -4.40 8.20 11.95
C ASP A 50 -3.93 6.75 11.87
N HIS A 51 -4.83 5.85 11.53
CA HIS A 51 -4.56 4.42 11.47
C HIS A 51 -4.70 3.87 10.06
N ILE A 52 -3.82 2.94 9.71
CA ILE A 52 -3.97 2.09 8.53
C ILE A 52 -3.71 0.63 8.93
N LEU A 53 -4.62 -0.25 8.54
CA LEU A 53 -4.50 -1.69 8.72
C LEU A 53 -4.22 -2.35 7.38
N ILE A 54 -3.12 -3.09 7.28
CA ILE A 54 -2.75 -3.81 6.07
C ILE A 54 -2.67 -5.29 6.40
N ARG A 55 -3.38 -6.14 5.64
CA ARG A 55 -3.24 -7.60 5.70
C ARG A 55 -2.37 -8.09 4.56
N GLY A 56 -1.31 -8.78 4.93
CA GLY A 56 -0.40 -9.44 4.00
C GLY A 56 -0.33 -10.94 4.24
N GLU A 57 -0.02 -11.67 3.19
CA GLU A 57 0.17 -13.12 3.20
C GLU A 57 1.53 -13.46 2.58
N SER A 58 2.29 -14.32 3.24
CA SER A 58 3.50 -14.90 2.64
C SER A 58 3.11 -16.16 1.86
N LEU A 59 3.32 -16.13 0.55
CA LEU A 59 2.98 -17.24 -0.36
C LEU A 59 4.11 -18.27 -0.49
N GLY A 60 5.24 -18.04 0.17
CA GLY A 60 6.45 -18.86 0.04
C GLY A 60 7.32 -18.42 -1.14
N GLY A 61 8.57 -18.91 -1.16
CA GLY A 61 9.53 -18.58 -2.23
C GLY A 61 9.89 -17.09 -2.33
N GLY A 62 9.78 -16.34 -1.24
CA GLY A 62 10.05 -14.89 -1.24
C GLY A 62 8.88 -14.04 -1.74
N LYS A 63 7.75 -14.66 -2.09
CA LYS A 63 6.56 -13.94 -2.58
C LYS A 63 5.62 -13.58 -1.44
N ALA A 64 5.10 -12.37 -1.49
CA ALA A 64 4.07 -11.87 -0.60
C ALA A 64 2.90 -11.30 -1.41
N ARG A 65 1.73 -11.26 -0.79
CA ARG A 65 0.52 -10.66 -1.36
C ARG A 65 -0.12 -9.77 -0.32
N ILE A 66 -0.53 -8.58 -0.72
CA ILE A 66 -1.41 -7.73 0.09
C ILE A 66 -2.85 -8.03 -0.31
N CYS A 67 -3.66 -8.45 0.65
CA CYS A 67 -5.04 -8.89 0.41
C CYS A 67 -6.09 -8.01 1.08
N ARG A 68 -5.73 -7.09 1.98
CA ARG A 68 -6.65 -6.13 2.58
C ARG A 68 -5.94 -4.84 2.97
N ILE A 69 -6.60 -3.71 2.76
CA ILE A 69 -6.23 -2.40 3.31
C ILE A 69 -7.48 -1.85 4.00
N ASN A 70 -7.38 -1.60 5.31
CA ASN A 70 -8.51 -1.28 6.18
C ASN A 70 -9.63 -2.32 6.01
N ASP A 71 -10.84 -1.90 5.65
CA ASP A 71 -12.01 -2.78 5.44
C ASP A 71 -12.18 -3.21 3.98
N VAL A 72 -11.23 -2.86 3.08
CA VAL A 72 -11.34 -3.15 1.65
C VAL A 72 -10.42 -4.29 1.25
N GLU A 73 -11.00 -5.34 0.65
CA GLU A 73 -10.23 -6.40 0.01
C GLU A 73 -9.53 -5.85 -1.23
N VAL A 74 -8.23 -6.14 -1.33
CA VAL A 74 -7.36 -5.77 -2.45
C VAL A 74 -6.54 -6.99 -2.88
N ASP A 75 -5.84 -6.90 -4.01
CA ASP A 75 -4.97 -7.99 -4.47
C ASP A 75 -3.82 -7.44 -5.29
N PHE A 76 -2.61 -7.45 -4.72
CA PHE A 76 -1.35 -7.12 -5.41
C PHE A 76 -0.15 -7.70 -4.67
N THR A 77 0.97 -7.87 -5.37
CA THR A 77 2.16 -8.57 -4.84
C THR A 77 3.36 -7.66 -4.58
N GLY A 78 3.40 -6.47 -5.15
CA GLY A 78 4.59 -5.59 -5.12
C GLY A 78 5.72 -6.05 -6.04
N GLU A 79 5.51 -7.03 -6.92
CA GLU A 79 6.48 -7.40 -7.98
C GLU A 79 6.65 -6.28 -9.01
N TYR A 80 5.67 -5.39 -9.11
CA TYR A 80 5.67 -4.17 -9.91
C TYR A 80 5.78 -2.94 -9.03
N SER A 81 6.25 -1.83 -9.60
CA SER A 81 6.09 -0.53 -8.94
C SER A 81 4.60 -0.24 -8.77
N THR A 82 4.15 -0.16 -7.54
CA THR A 82 2.72 -0.10 -7.21
C THR A 82 2.37 1.26 -6.63
N LEU A 83 1.39 1.92 -7.24
CA LEU A 83 0.77 3.16 -6.77
C LEU A 83 -0.59 2.81 -6.17
N ILE A 84 -0.80 3.19 -4.92
CA ILE A 84 -2.07 3.04 -4.21
C ILE A 84 -2.65 4.43 -4.00
N VAL A 85 -3.84 4.69 -4.55
CA VAL A 85 -4.54 5.96 -4.38
C VAL A 85 -5.82 5.74 -3.60
N ILE A 86 -5.91 6.36 -2.43
CA ILE A 86 -7.12 6.38 -1.60
C ILE A 86 -7.94 7.60 -2.01
N GLN A 87 -9.16 7.37 -2.46
CA GLN A 87 -9.96 8.39 -3.12
C GLN A 87 -11.45 8.29 -2.82
N LYS A 88 -12.20 9.34 -3.13
CA LYS A 88 -13.66 9.29 -3.18
C LYS A 88 -14.12 8.56 -4.44
N ASP A 89 -15.08 7.65 -4.30
CA ASP A 89 -15.69 6.94 -5.44
C ASP A 89 -16.59 7.87 -6.25
N LYS A 90 -15.97 8.67 -7.12
CA LYS A 90 -16.65 9.67 -7.96
C LYS A 90 -16.19 9.59 -9.43
N PRO A 91 -17.07 9.92 -10.39
CA PRO A 91 -16.68 10.07 -11.78
C PRO A 91 -15.53 11.07 -11.94
N GLY A 92 -14.61 10.77 -12.84
CA GLY A 92 -13.47 11.63 -13.20
C GLY A 92 -12.22 11.40 -12.34
N VAL A 93 -12.30 10.77 -11.16
CA VAL A 93 -11.11 10.57 -10.31
C VAL A 93 -10.12 9.62 -10.97
N VAL A 94 -10.59 8.48 -11.48
CA VAL A 94 -9.75 7.52 -12.23
C VAL A 94 -9.14 8.18 -13.46
N THR A 95 -9.92 8.98 -14.21
CA THR A 95 -9.43 9.75 -15.37
C THR A 95 -8.30 10.69 -14.96
N TYR A 96 -8.43 11.37 -13.83
CA TYR A 96 -7.39 12.27 -13.33
C TYR A 96 -6.10 11.50 -12.98
N ILE A 97 -6.21 10.37 -12.27
CA ILE A 97 -5.07 9.52 -11.91
C ILE A 97 -4.34 9.03 -13.17
N THR A 98 -5.09 8.45 -14.12
CA THR A 98 -4.49 7.92 -15.35
C THR A 98 -3.91 9.03 -16.22
N LYS A 99 -4.47 10.23 -16.18
CA LYS A 99 -3.89 11.40 -16.86
C LYS A 99 -2.56 11.79 -16.23
N CYS A 100 -2.46 11.89 -14.91
CA CYS A 100 -1.20 12.19 -14.22
C CYS A 100 -0.10 11.19 -14.58
N LEU A 101 -0.43 9.90 -14.66
CA LEU A 101 0.50 8.85 -15.06
C LEU A 101 0.92 8.99 -16.53
N SER A 102 -0.05 9.21 -17.43
CA SER A 102 0.19 9.40 -18.85
C SER A 102 1.03 10.64 -19.15
N ASP A 103 0.78 11.75 -18.45
CA ASP A 103 1.55 13.00 -18.62
C ASP A 103 3.01 12.85 -18.22
N GLN A 104 3.35 11.81 -17.45
CA GLN A 104 4.71 11.47 -17.02
C GLN A 104 5.25 10.20 -17.70
N ASP A 105 4.62 9.79 -18.81
CA ASP A 105 5.04 8.63 -19.63
C ASP A 105 5.09 7.30 -18.88
N VAL A 106 4.24 7.14 -17.84
CA VAL A 106 4.12 5.90 -17.08
C VAL A 106 3.22 4.91 -17.78
N ASN A 107 3.75 3.73 -18.13
CA ASN A 107 2.96 2.64 -18.69
C ASN A 107 2.32 1.81 -17.58
N ILE A 108 0.99 1.67 -17.64
CA ILE A 108 0.21 0.90 -16.68
C ILE A 108 0.18 -0.57 -17.12
N ALA A 109 0.76 -1.47 -16.32
CA ALA A 109 0.69 -2.91 -16.52
C ALA A 109 -0.66 -3.47 -16.04
N PHE A 110 -1.06 -3.08 -14.83
CA PHE A 110 -2.35 -3.47 -14.24
C PHE A 110 -2.97 -2.28 -13.52
N MET A 111 -4.29 -2.22 -13.56
CA MET A 111 -5.06 -1.27 -12.77
C MET A 111 -6.31 -1.95 -12.23
N ARG A 112 -6.51 -1.83 -10.92
CA ARG A 112 -7.70 -2.36 -10.23
C ARG A 112 -8.30 -1.27 -9.37
N LEU A 113 -9.63 -1.25 -9.32
CA LEU A 113 -10.39 -0.34 -8.48
C LEU A 113 -11.21 -1.16 -7.47
N PHE A 114 -10.90 -0.97 -6.22
CA PHE A 114 -11.64 -1.57 -5.11
C PHE A 114 -12.41 -0.47 -4.39
N ARG A 115 -13.63 -0.74 -3.99
CA ARG A 115 -14.47 0.24 -3.29
C ARG A 115 -15.03 -0.35 -2.01
N GLU A 116 -15.03 0.44 -0.97
CA GLU A 116 -15.74 0.11 0.27
C GLU A 116 -17.25 0.04 0.01
N SER A 117 -17.80 1.12 -0.55
CA SER A 117 -19.18 1.19 -1.01
C SER A 117 -19.34 2.31 -2.04
N LYS A 118 -20.45 2.29 -2.80
CA LYS A 118 -20.73 3.28 -3.84
C LYS A 118 -20.76 4.70 -3.26
N GLY A 119 -19.91 5.56 -3.82
CA GLY A 119 -19.81 6.98 -3.46
C GLY A 119 -18.95 7.29 -2.25
N ASN A 120 -18.43 6.29 -1.55
CA ASN A 120 -17.54 6.41 -0.39
C ASN A 120 -16.06 6.29 -0.79
N THR A 121 -15.27 5.60 0.02
CA THR A 121 -13.85 5.37 -0.23
C THR A 121 -13.66 4.32 -1.32
N ALA A 122 -12.70 4.58 -2.19
CA ALA A 122 -12.20 3.62 -3.17
C ALA A 122 -10.67 3.62 -3.16
N TYR A 123 -10.09 2.49 -3.55
CA TYR A 123 -8.66 2.28 -3.68
C TYR A 123 -8.35 1.98 -5.14
N SER A 124 -7.61 2.86 -5.81
CA SER A 124 -7.02 2.55 -7.12
C SER A 124 -5.63 1.98 -6.89
N ILE A 125 -5.44 0.72 -7.26
CA ILE A 125 -4.15 0.04 -7.27
C ILE A 125 -3.65 0.04 -8.70
N VAL A 126 -2.55 0.72 -8.95
CA VAL A 126 -1.93 0.81 -10.29
C VAL A 126 -0.54 0.23 -10.22
N GLU A 127 -0.27 -0.75 -11.03
CA GLU A 127 1.03 -1.42 -11.16
C GLU A 127 1.64 -1.02 -12.50
N SER A 128 2.90 -0.58 -12.49
CA SER A 128 3.64 -0.13 -13.68
C SER A 128 4.87 -0.99 -13.94
N ASP A 129 5.24 -1.13 -15.22
CA ASP A 129 6.42 -1.90 -15.64
C ASP A 129 7.75 -1.24 -15.24
N GLY A 130 7.73 0.08 -15.04
CA GLY A 130 8.91 0.86 -14.67
C GLY A 130 8.75 1.54 -13.32
N LEU A 131 9.83 2.19 -12.87
CA LEU A 131 9.78 3.01 -11.66
C LEU A 131 8.82 4.18 -11.83
N LEU A 132 8.05 4.45 -10.80
CA LEU A 132 7.17 5.62 -10.74
C LEU A 132 8.01 6.88 -10.49
N PRO A 133 7.70 8.01 -11.17
CA PRO A 133 8.37 9.28 -10.91
C PRO A 133 8.20 9.75 -9.47
N GLU A 134 9.25 10.33 -8.88
CA GLU A 134 9.26 10.78 -7.47
C GLU A 134 8.13 11.76 -7.13
N ASN A 135 7.75 12.61 -8.08
CA ASN A 135 6.72 13.63 -7.89
C ASN A 135 5.29 13.16 -8.19
N ILE A 136 5.08 11.92 -8.67
CA ILE A 136 3.76 11.44 -9.10
C ILE A 136 2.73 11.44 -7.97
N ALA A 137 3.15 11.09 -6.76
CA ALA A 137 2.28 11.10 -5.59
C ALA A 137 1.80 12.51 -5.25
N GLU A 138 2.69 13.49 -5.29
CA GLU A 138 2.36 14.91 -5.03
C GLU A 138 1.40 15.45 -6.10
N GLU A 139 1.62 15.08 -7.36
CA GLU A 139 0.75 15.51 -8.46
C GLU A 139 -0.67 14.97 -8.30
N ILE A 140 -0.79 13.69 -7.96
CA ILE A 140 -2.10 13.04 -7.76
C ILE A 140 -2.81 13.61 -6.52
N ARG A 141 -2.09 13.92 -5.44
CA ARG A 141 -2.66 14.54 -4.22
C ARG A 141 -3.26 15.94 -4.44
N LYS A 142 -2.97 16.62 -5.55
CA LYS A 142 -3.60 17.92 -5.87
C LYS A 142 -5.10 17.81 -6.12
N SER A 143 -5.61 16.61 -6.42
CA SER A 143 -7.06 16.41 -6.56
C SER A 143 -7.76 16.47 -5.20
N PRO A 144 -8.81 17.29 -5.02
CA PRO A 144 -9.56 17.35 -3.76
C PRO A 144 -10.37 16.08 -3.46
N ASN A 145 -10.43 15.15 -4.41
CA ASN A 145 -11.08 13.86 -4.25
C ASN A 145 -10.10 12.73 -3.89
N VAL A 146 -8.81 13.01 -3.83
CA VAL A 146 -7.78 12.09 -3.37
C VAL A 146 -7.50 12.39 -1.91
N SER A 147 -7.57 11.36 -1.07
CA SER A 147 -7.32 11.45 0.37
C SER A 147 -5.87 11.14 0.69
N ASP A 148 -5.29 10.14 0.04
CA ASP A 148 -3.88 9.79 0.19
C ASP A 148 -3.33 9.03 -1.01
N VAL A 149 -1.99 9.01 -1.13
CA VAL A 149 -1.25 8.29 -2.17
C VAL A 149 -0.03 7.62 -1.54
N MET A 150 0.11 6.33 -1.76
CA MET A 150 1.27 5.53 -1.35
C MET A 150 1.95 4.94 -2.58
N ILE A 151 3.27 4.83 -2.51
CA ILE A 151 4.08 4.18 -3.55
C ILE A 151 4.88 3.05 -2.89
N ILE A 152 4.85 1.90 -3.53
CA ILE A 152 5.65 0.73 -3.17
C ILE A 152 6.56 0.43 -4.36
N GLN A 153 7.86 0.59 -4.17
CA GLN A 153 8.90 0.27 -5.15
C GLN A 153 10.02 -0.46 -4.41
N LEU A 154 10.42 -1.62 -4.89
CA LEU A 154 11.46 -2.49 -4.32
C LEU A 154 12.73 -2.44 -5.19
#